data_a936b198a67fd472b430253558b74f32
#
_entry.id   a936b198a67fd472b430253558b74f32
#
_cell.length_a   1.000
_cell.length_b   1.000
_cell.length_c   1.000
_cell.angle_alpha   90.00
_cell.angle_beta   90.00
_cell.angle_gamma   90.00
#
_symmetry.space_group_name_H-M   'P 1'
#
loop_
_entity.id
_entity.type
_entity.pdbx_description
1 polymer ?
#
loop_
_entity_poly.entity_id
_entity_poly.type
_entity_poly.pdbx_seq_one_letter_code
_entity_poly.pdbx_strand_id
1 'polypeptide(L)'
;LASYRRARDAWAGTVLTEALGWSGSWTTAQDRPALAETYRATSDGYPPVTVTPTGALVRGEQVGALVLVTDPVDSLRDLANDGWATSPIDRMAAMLRAPGSDCSIGVVTDGRWWAMVSAPADGATASGVVDCQTWAEETATRDAFCELLSVRRLVGGTAEKRLPKLFEDSVLAAEEITEALGTQVRNAVELIVSALSDALLDAAEREAPASLESAELGSGPLAADPRQVYEAVVTVMMRAVFLLFAEERGLLPAESLYTGGYGLATVLDALEERARDEGEESMDG
;
A
#
# COMPACT_ATOMS: atom_id res chain seq x y z
N LEU A 1 33.20 12.88 8.31
CA LEU A 1 32.00 13.39 7.60
C LEU A 1 32.32 13.92 6.20
N ALA A 2 33.29 14.82 6.01
CA ALA A 2 33.61 15.40 4.69
C ALA A 2 34.04 14.36 3.65
N SER A 3 34.85 13.35 4.05
CA SER A 3 35.27 12.23 3.21
C SER A 3 34.09 11.36 2.80
N TYR A 4 33.19 11.06 3.75
CA TYR A 4 31.97 10.30 3.51
C TYR A 4 31.04 11.03 2.53
N ARG A 5 30.75 12.31 2.78
CA ARG A 5 29.88 13.10 1.89
C ARG A 5 30.39 13.09 0.44
N ARG A 6 31.69 13.22 0.24
CA ARG A 6 32.28 13.18 -1.10
C ARG A 6 32.11 11.82 -1.78
N ALA A 7 32.32 10.72 -1.03
CA ALA A 7 32.11 9.36 -1.55
C ALA A 7 30.64 9.10 -1.84
N ARG A 8 29.74 9.49 -0.94
CA ARG A 8 28.28 9.41 -1.12
C ARG A 8 27.81 10.16 -2.36
N ASP A 9 28.24 11.41 -2.52
CA ASP A 9 27.83 12.25 -3.65
C ASP A 9 28.31 11.67 -4.98
N ALA A 10 29.56 11.16 -5.02
CA ALA A 10 30.10 10.46 -6.20
C ALA A 10 29.30 9.17 -6.49
N TRP A 11 28.98 8.37 -5.45
CA TRP A 11 28.16 7.17 -5.59
C TRP A 11 26.75 7.50 -6.07
N ALA A 12 26.09 8.48 -5.45
CA ALA A 12 24.76 8.92 -5.87
C ALA A 12 24.77 9.39 -7.33
N GLY A 13 25.79 10.15 -7.74
CA GLY A 13 25.97 10.53 -9.13
C GLY A 13 26.08 9.34 -10.06
N THR A 14 26.88 8.32 -9.71
CA THR A 14 27.02 7.09 -10.50
C THR A 14 25.68 6.34 -10.63
N VAL A 15 24.94 6.16 -9.55
CA VAL A 15 23.63 5.50 -9.60
C VAL A 15 22.68 6.27 -10.51
N LEU A 16 22.58 7.58 -10.36
CA LEU A 16 21.70 8.42 -11.19
C LEU A 16 22.09 8.37 -12.67
N THR A 17 23.38 8.51 -12.99
CA THR A 17 23.83 8.63 -14.39
C THR A 17 23.94 7.29 -15.09
N GLU A 18 24.46 6.27 -14.42
CA GLU A 18 24.77 4.96 -15.04
C GLU A 18 23.62 3.96 -14.82
N ALA A 19 23.18 3.75 -13.55
CA ALA A 19 22.18 2.73 -13.28
C ALA A 19 20.76 3.17 -13.71
N LEU A 20 20.37 4.42 -13.45
CA LEU A 20 19.07 4.99 -13.87
C LEU A 20 19.10 5.57 -15.28
N GLY A 21 20.28 5.67 -15.88
CA GLY A 21 20.46 6.18 -17.25
C GLY A 21 20.17 7.68 -17.41
N TRP A 22 20.39 8.50 -16.37
CA TRP A 22 20.10 9.94 -16.39
C TRP A 22 21.24 10.77 -17.03
N SER A 23 22.26 10.13 -17.58
CA SER A 23 23.31 10.81 -18.33
C SER A 23 22.74 11.80 -19.35
N GLY A 24 23.20 13.06 -19.31
CA GLY A 24 22.72 14.13 -20.19
C GLY A 24 21.37 14.75 -19.83
N SER A 25 20.68 14.20 -18.80
CA SER A 25 19.41 14.74 -18.28
C SER A 25 19.48 15.07 -16.77
N TRP A 26 20.54 14.61 -16.10
CA TRP A 26 20.82 14.97 -14.71
C TRP A 26 21.41 16.38 -14.64
N THR A 27 20.90 17.22 -13.75
CA THR A 27 21.45 18.52 -13.44
C THR A 27 21.41 18.80 -11.94
N THR A 28 22.43 19.47 -11.42
CA THR A 28 22.47 19.85 -10.02
C THR A 28 21.74 21.18 -9.81
N ALA A 29 21.31 21.46 -8.58
CA ALA A 29 20.74 22.76 -8.24
C ALA A 29 21.79 23.90 -8.33
N GLN A 30 23.09 23.57 -8.31
CA GLN A 30 24.17 24.54 -8.53
C GLN A 30 24.25 24.96 -9.99
N ASP A 31 24.08 24.00 -10.93
CA ASP A 31 24.10 24.27 -12.37
C ASP A 31 22.80 24.92 -12.87
N ARG A 32 21.69 24.67 -12.16
CA ARG A 32 20.37 25.25 -12.46
C ARG A 32 19.71 25.81 -11.20
N PRO A 33 20.07 27.03 -10.76
CA PRO A 33 19.58 27.66 -9.52
C PRO A 33 18.05 27.77 -9.45
N ALA A 34 17.34 27.87 -10.56
CA ALA A 34 15.89 27.90 -10.62
C ALA A 34 15.25 26.67 -9.94
N LEU A 35 15.92 25.49 -9.91
CA LEU A 35 15.43 24.34 -9.17
C LEU A 35 15.31 24.61 -7.67
N ALA A 36 16.31 25.28 -7.08
CA ALA A 36 16.30 25.63 -5.67
C ALA A 36 15.31 26.75 -5.33
N GLU A 37 14.92 27.56 -6.29
CA GLU A 37 13.91 28.61 -6.13
C GLU A 37 12.49 28.05 -6.21
N THR A 38 12.22 27.21 -7.23
CA THR A 38 10.89 26.64 -7.49
C THR A 38 10.54 25.56 -6.46
N TYR A 39 11.47 24.65 -6.18
CA TYR A 39 11.21 23.46 -5.36
C TYR A 39 11.79 23.63 -3.94
N ARG A 40 11.52 24.74 -3.32
CA ARG A 40 11.95 25.06 -1.96
C ARG A 40 10.85 24.76 -0.96
N ALA A 41 11.18 24.02 0.10
CA ALA A 41 10.31 23.85 1.24
C ALA A 41 10.95 24.41 2.51
N THR A 42 10.14 24.98 3.39
CA THR A 42 10.57 25.58 4.65
C THR A 42 9.77 25.00 5.79
N SER A 43 10.43 24.61 6.89
CA SER A 43 9.77 24.06 8.06
C SER A 43 8.95 25.13 8.81
N ASP A 44 7.91 24.68 9.52
CA ASP A 44 7.12 25.53 10.43
C ASP A 44 7.82 25.79 11.78
N GLY A 45 9.01 25.19 11.99
CA GLY A 45 9.80 25.32 13.23
C GLY A 45 10.48 26.68 13.36
N TYR A 46 10.96 26.96 14.58
CA TYR A 46 11.76 28.16 14.84
C TYR A 46 13.14 27.78 15.41
N PRO A 47 14.25 28.23 14.79
CA PRO A 47 14.31 28.94 13.51
C PRO A 47 13.83 28.08 12.34
N PRO A 48 13.20 28.69 11.31
CA PRO A 48 12.77 27.92 10.14
C PRO A 48 13.99 27.37 9.38
N VAL A 49 13.92 26.11 9.01
CA VAL A 49 14.94 25.43 8.19
C VAL A 49 14.40 25.29 6.78
N THR A 50 15.19 25.69 5.79
CA THR A 50 14.84 25.57 4.38
C THR A 50 15.61 24.43 3.75
N VAL A 51 14.92 23.59 2.97
CA VAL A 51 15.53 22.56 2.14
C VAL A 51 15.24 22.82 0.68
N THR A 52 16.23 22.52 -0.15
CA THR A 52 16.15 22.60 -1.61
C THR A 52 16.63 21.27 -2.20
N PRO A 53 16.20 20.90 -3.41
CA PRO A 53 16.70 19.69 -4.06
C PRO A 53 18.21 19.78 -4.30
N THR A 54 18.89 18.66 -4.22
CA THR A 54 20.31 18.54 -4.63
C THR A 54 20.45 18.69 -6.15
N GLY A 55 19.44 18.23 -6.88
CA GLY A 55 19.35 18.31 -8.33
C GLY A 55 18.06 17.67 -8.83
N ALA A 56 17.97 17.49 -10.14
CA ALA A 56 16.79 16.94 -10.79
C ALA A 56 17.12 16.23 -12.09
N LEU A 57 16.26 15.31 -12.51
CA LEU A 57 16.17 14.84 -13.88
C LEU A 57 15.39 15.88 -14.70
N VAL A 58 16.03 16.44 -15.71
CA VAL A 58 15.45 17.51 -16.52
C VAL A 58 15.60 17.19 -18.00
N ARG A 59 14.53 17.39 -18.77
CA ARG A 59 14.56 17.29 -20.23
C ARG A 59 13.90 18.52 -20.86
N GLY A 60 14.71 19.42 -21.39
CA GLY A 60 14.25 20.75 -21.77
C GLY A 60 13.80 21.55 -20.55
N GLU A 61 12.54 21.90 -20.49
CA GLU A 61 11.96 22.59 -19.33
C GLU A 61 11.24 21.64 -18.36
N GLN A 62 10.95 20.41 -18.79
CA GLN A 62 10.23 19.44 -17.97
C GLN A 62 11.16 18.86 -16.90
N VAL A 63 10.72 18.90 -15.65
CA VAL A 63 11.32 18.23 -14.50
C VAL A 63 10.61 16.89 -14.31
N GLY A 64 11.37 15.80 -14.42
CA GLY A 64 10.82 14.45 -14.30
C GLY A 64 10.90 13.86 -12.91
N ALA A 65 11.94 14.22 -12.16
CA ALA A 65 12.10 13.84 -10.76
C ALA A 65 13.07 14.80 -10.06
N LEU A 66 12.78 15.10 -8.79
CA LEU A 66 13.71 15.79 -7.90
C LEU A 66 14.64 14.80 -7.20
N VAL A 67 15.81 15.23 -6.80
CA VAL A 67 16.74 14.43 -5.99
C VAL A 67 17.13 15.20 -4.72
N LEU A 68 17.05 14.53 -3.59
CA LEU A 68 17.56 14.99 -2.30
C LEU A 68 18.61 14.01 -1.79
N VAL A 69 19.84 14.45 -1.68
CA VAL A 69 20.91 13.70 -1.03
C VAL A 69 21.05 14.21 0.41
N THR A 70 20.82 13.34 1.38
CA THR A 70 20.86 13.67 2.81
C THR A 70 22.10 13.10 3.51
N ASP A 71 22.42 13.58 4.70
CA ASP A 71 23.41 12.92 5.56
C ASP A 71 22.91 11.55 6.02
N PRO A 72 23.80 10.66 6.50
CA PRO A 72 23.45 9.32 6.93
C PRO A 72 22.34 9.34 7.96
N VAL A 73 21.36 8.47 7.76
CA VAL A 73 20.22 8.23 8.64
C VAL A 73 20.04 6.75 8.89
N ASP A 74 19.41 6.38 10.01
CA ASP A 74 19.06 4.99 10.26
C ASP A 74 17.93 4.53 9.35
N SER A 75 17.00 5.44 9.04
CA SER A 75 15.91 5.23 8.11
C SER A 75 15.52 6.55 7.43
N LEU A 76 15.19 6.52 6.14
CA LEU A 76 14.67 7.68 5.42
C LEU A 76 13.24 8.08 5.84
N ARG A 77 12.57 7.23 6.64
CA ARG A 77 11.22 7.46 7.19
C ARG A 77 11.24 8.08 8.58
N ASP A 78 12.40 8.04 9.26
CA ASP A 78 12.52 8.57 10.61
C ASP A 78 12.87 10.06 10.61
N LEU A 79 12.55 10.73 11.71
CA LEU A 79 12.91 12.14 11.91
C LEU A 79 14.41 12.29 11.86
N ALA A 80 14.91 13.13 10.97
CA ALA A 80 16.32 13.48 10.95
C ALA A 80 16.62 14.48 12.08
N ASN A 81 17.73 14.25 12.79
CA ASN A 81 18.13 15.09 13.92
C ASN A 81 18.93 16.34 13.45
N ASP A 82 18.33 17.15 12.60
CA ASP A 82 18.94 18.32 11.96
C ASP A 82 18.11 19.61 12.05
N GLY A 83 17.16 19.65 13.00
CA GLY A 83 16.29 20.80 13.26
C GLY A 83 15.08 20.96 12.36
N TRP A 84 14.88 20.08 11.36
CA TRP A 84 13.68 20.13 10.51
C TRP A 84 12.46 19.43 11.13
N ALA A 85 12.61 18.55 12.07
CA ALA A 85 11.52 17.79 12.73
C ALA A 85 10.64 16.94 11.79
N THR A 86 11.13 16.58 10.59
CA THR A 86 10.45 15.66 9.66
C THR A 86 11.45 14.68 9.05
N SER A 87 10.95 13.61 8.45
CA SER A 87 11.78 12.63 7.75
C SER A 87 12.32 13.19 6.42
N PRO A 88 13.41 12.63 5.87
CA PRO A 88 13.89 12.98 4.53
C PRO A 88 12.82 12.79 3.44
N ILE A 89 11.95 11.78 3.57
CA ILE A 89 10.83 11.54 2.65
C ILE A 89 9.79 12.65 2.74
N ASP A 90 9.45 13.12 3.95
CA ASP A 90 8.49 14.21 4.13
C ASP A 90 9.01 15.54 3.57
N ARG A 91 10.32 15.77 3.68
CA ARG A 91 10.98 16.94 3.05
C ARG A 91 10.87 16.91 1.54
N MET A 92 11.09 15.73 0.93
CA MET A 92 10.90 15.55 -0.50
C MET A 92 9.44 15.81 -0.88
N ALA A 93 8.49 15.26 -0.13
CA ALA A 93 7.07 15.50 -0.37
C ALA A 93 6.70 16.99 -0.27
N ALA A 94 7.27 17.72 0.71
CA ALA A 94 7.07 19.15 0.84
C ALA A 94 7.65 19.94 -0.35
N MET A 95 8.82 19.55 -0.87
CA MET A 95 9.39 20.15 -2.07
C MET A 95 8.57 19.89 -3.33
N LEU A 96 8.06 18.65 -3.48
CA LEU A 96 7.19 18.27 -4.60
C LEU A 96 5.85 19.03 -4.60
N ARG A 97 5.37 19.42 -3.41
CA ARG A 97 4.15 20.22 -3.24
C ARG A 97 4.42 21.73 -3.11
N ALA A 98 5.64 22.18 -3.36
CA ALA A 98 5.95 23.60 -3.33
C ALA A 98 5.08 24.36 -4.34
N PRO A 99 4.66 25.61 -4.04
CA PRO A 99 3.87 26.41 -4.97
C PRO A 99 4.58 26.59 -6.32
N GLY A 100 3.89 26.20 -7.40
CA GLY A 100 4.46 26.22 -8.75
C GLY A 100 5.24 24.97 -9.15
N SER A 101 5.26 23.94 -8.31
CA SER A 101 5.82 22.62 -8.67
C SER A 101 4.96 21.95 -9.74
N ASP A 102 5.62 21.44 -10.77
CA ASP A 102 5.06 20.63 -11.85
C ASP A 102 5.56 19.17 -11.79
N CYS A 103 6.28 18.82 -10.73
CA CYS A 103 6.89 17.51 -10.52
C CYS A 103 6.28 16.82 -9.30
N SER A 104 5.86 15.56 -9.46
CA SER A 104 5.27 14.75 -8.39
C SER A 104 6.17 13.60 -7.92
N ILE A 105 7.32 13.40 -8.56
CA ILE A 105 8.24 12.30 -8.25
C ILE A 105 9.55 12.83 -7.68
N GLY A 106 10.02 12.18 -6.62
CA GLY A 106 11.32 12.48 -6.02
C GLY A 106 12.13 11.23 -5.69
N VAL A 107 13.42 11.39 -5.61
CA VAL A 107 14.38 10.39 -5.15
C VAL A 107 15.12 10.95 -3.94
N VAL A 108 15.14 10.19 -2.86
CA VAL A 108 15.87 10.55 -1.63
C VAL A 108 16.91 9.50 -1.34
N THR A 109 18.13 9.92 -1.01
CA THR A 109 19.19 8.98 -0.65
C THR A 109 20.17 9.56 0.36
N ASP A 110 20.68 8.71 1.23
CA ASP A 110 21.85 8.99 2.08
C ASP A 110 23.12 8.27 1.57
N GLY A 111 23.01 7.62 0.39
CA GLY A 111 24.04 6.78 -0.22
C GLY A 111 23.85 5.28 -0.02
N ARG A 112 23.22 4.85 1.08
CA ARG A 112 22.82 3.48 1.33
C ARG A 112 21.35 3.26 1.01
N TRP A 113 20.47 3.99 1.68
CA TRP A 113 19.04 3.94 1.48
C TRP A 113 18.64 4.77 0.26
N TRP A 114 17.77 4.22 -0.55
CA TRP A 114 17.21 4.90 -1.72
C TRP A 114 15.70 4.84 -1.64
N ALA A 115 15.07 6.01 -1.63
CA ALA A 115 13.62 6.11 -1.64
C ALA A 115 13.13 6.74 -2.93
N MET A 116 12.15 6.13 -3.55
CA MET A 116 11.27 6.74 -4.54
C MET A 116 10.08 7.33 -3.80
N VAL A 117 9.77 8.59 -4.05
CA VAL A 117 8.67 9.32 -3.41
C VAL A 117 7.73 9.82 -4.48
N SER A 118 6.44 9.56 -4.32
CA SER A 118 5.36 10.16 -5.11
C SER A 118 4.53 11.05 -4.19
N ALA A 119 4.44 12.32 -4.51
CA ALA A 119 3.67 13.29 -3.74
C ALA A 119 2.96 14.28 -4.68
N PRO A 120 1.86 13.87 -5.32
CA PRO A 120 1.05 14.77 -6.13
C PRO A 120 0.43 15.88 -5.27
N ALA A 121 0.04 17.00 -5.88
CA ALA A 121 -0.49 18.17 -5.17
C ALA A 121 -1.73 17.82 -4.33
N ASP A 122 -2.66 17.05 -4.89
CA ASP A 122 -3.95 16.73 -4.28
C ASP A 122 -4.05 15.27 -3.81
N GLY A 123 -2.93 14.57 -3.66
CA GLY A 123 -2.90 13.15 -3.32
C GLY A 123 -2.10 12.81 -2.06
N ALA A 124 -2.22 11.57 -1.63
CA ALA A 124 -1.40 11.04 -0.54
C ALA A 124 0.07 10.87 -0.96
N THR A 125 0.98 10.98 0.00
CA THR A 125 2.39 10.63 -0.23
C THR A 125 2.57 9.13 -0.21
N ALA A 126 3.14 8.58 -1.28
CA ALA A 126 3.59 7.20 -1.35
C ALA A 126 5.11 7.14 -1.44
N SER A 127 5.73 6.13 -0.83
CA SER A 127 7.17 5.94 -0.91
C SER A 127 7.57 4.47 -0.87
N GLY A 128 8.51 4.09 -1.73
CA GLY A 128 9.22 2.81 -1.69
C GLY A 128 10.67 3.04 -1.30
N VAL A 129 11.19 2.29 -0.31
CA VAL A 129 12.58 2.40 0.17
C VAL A 129 13.31 1.10 -0.10
N VAL A 130 14.50 1.18 -0.64
CA VAL A 130 15.38 0.03 -0.91
C VAL A 130 16.76 0.25 -0.29
N ASP A 131 17.41 -0.83 0.14
CA ASP A 131 18.80 -0.83 0.61
C ASP A 131 19.73 -1.22 -0.55
N CYS A 132 20.63 -0.33 -0.96
CA CYS A 132 21.55 -0.67 -2.04
C CYS A 132 22.58 -1.76 -1.66
N GLN A 133 22.73 -2.07 -0.38
CA GLN A 133 23.59 -3.16 0.05
C GLN A 133 23.05 -4.55 -0.34
N THR A 134 21.73 -4.68 -0.49
CA THR A 134 21.08 -5.94 -0.91
C THR A 134 20.98 -6.10 -2.43
N TRP A 135 21.34 -5.09 -3.22
CA TRP A 135 21.16 -5.11 -4.68
C TRP A 135 21.87 -6.23 -5.41
N ALA A 136 22.95 -6.79 -4.84
CA ALA A 136 23.64 -7.92 -5.41
C ALA A 136 22.85 -9.23 -5.24
N GLU A 137 22.10 -9.35 -4.16
CA GLU A 137 21.32 -10.52 -3.78
C GLU A 137 19.87 -10.40 -4.28
N GLU A 138 19.27 -9.21 -4.12
CA GLU A 138 17.89 -8.90 -4.51
C GLU A 138 17.83 -8.20 -5.87
N THR A 139 18.24 -8.90 -6.91
CA THR A 139 18.32 -8.34 -8.28
C THR A 139 16.98 -7.85 -8.82
N ALA A 140 15.88 -8.52 -8.49
CA ALA A 140 14.54 -8.11 -8.92
C ALA A 140 14.13 -6.74 -8.35
N THR A 141 14.42 -6.47 -7.07
CA THR A 141 14.16 -5.18 -6.42
C THR A 141 14.99 -4.07 -7.04
N ARG A 142 16.29 -4.33 -7.29
CA ARG A 142 17.18 -3.40 -7.98
C ARG A 142 16.68 -3.09 -9.39
N ASP A 143 16.34 -4.09 -10.17
CA ASP A 143 15.94 -3.94 -11.58
C ASP A 143 14.61 -3.20 -11.67
N ALA A 144 13.65 -3.46 -10.75
CA ALA A 144 12.41 -2.71 -10.65
C ALA A 144 12.67 -1.23 -10.30
N PHE A 145 13.54 -0.95 -9.33
CA PHE A 145 13.94 0.41 -8.96
C PHE A 145 14.55 1.16 -10.16
N CYS A 146 15.47 0.53 -10.89
CA CYS A 146 16.10 1.11 -12.07
C CYS A 146 15.10 1.34 -13.21
N GLU A 147 14.21 0.40 -13.49
CA GLU A 147 13.19 0.55 -14.54
C GLU A 147 12.20 1.67 -14.22
N LEU A 148 11.67 1.72 -12.99
CA LEU A 148 10.69 2.73 -12.57
C LEU A 148 11.27 4.14 -12.62
N LEU A 149 12.52 4.33 -12.22
CA LEU A 149 13.20 5.63 -12.21
C LEU A 149 13.98 5.92 -13.51
N SER A 150 13.83 5.11 -14.54
CA SER A 150 14.49 5.37 -15.83
C SER A 150 14.00 6.67 -16.48
N VAL A 151 14.85 7.29 -17.31
CA VAL A 151 14.48 8.48 -18.10
C VAL A 151 13.20 8.26 -18.90
N ARG A 152 13.03 7.02 -19.43
CA ARG A 152 11.86 6.64 -20.21
C ARG A 152 10.57 6.75 -19.41
N ARG A 153 10.59 6.32 -18.15
CA ARG A 153 9.43 6.33 -17.25
C ARG A 153 9.13 7.69 -16.66
N LEU A 154 10.11 8.57 -16.56
CA LEU A 154 9.94 9.87 -15.93
C LEU A 154 9.62 10.99 -16.93
N VAL A 155 10.38 11.10 -18.02
CA VAL A 155 10.23 12.19 -19.00
C VAL A 155 10.16 11.70 -20.45
N GLY A 156 10.41 10.41 -20.70
CA GLY A 156 10.32 9.79 -22.02
C GLY A 156 8.96 9.17 -22.31
N GLY A 157 8.86 8.51 -23.47
CA GLY A 157 7.67 7.75 -23.84
C GLY A 157 6.38 8.56 -23.91
N THR A 158 5.25 7.85 -23.95
CA THR A 158 3.90 8.44 -23.90
C THR A 158 3.53 8.76 -22.45
N ALA A 159 2.71 9.78 -22.25
CA ALA A 159 2.29 10.24 -20.91
C ALA A 159 1.67 9.13 -20.06
N GLU A 160 0.88 8.25 -20.70
CA GLU A 160 0.18 7.13 -20.05
C GLU A 160 1.12 6.06 -19.49
N LYS A 161 2.37 6.01 -19.94
CA LYS A 161 3.38 5.04 -19.48
C LYS A 161 4.39 5.64 -18.50
N ARG A 162 4.23 6.91 -18.17
CA ARG A 162 5.11 7.58 -17.20
C ARG A 162 4.75 7.21 -15.78
N LEU A 163 5.72 7.25 -14.91
CA LEU A 163 5.59 6.87 -13.51
C LEU A 163 4.49 7.63 -12.76
N PRO A 164 4.30 8.96 -12.91
CA PRO A 164 3.20 9.65 -12.27
C PRO A 164 1.83 9.08 -12.64
N LYS A 165 1.61 8.75 -13.92
CA LYS A 165 0.34 8.17 -14.38
C LYS A 165 0.15 6.74 -13.86
N LEU A 166 1.21 5.94 -13.78
CA LEU A 166 1.13 4.60 -13.20
C LEU A 166 0.75 4.65 -11.72
N PHE A 167 1.23 5.63 -10.96
CA PHE A 167 0.78 5.84 -9.57
C PHE A 167 -0.68 6.24 -9.49
N GLU A 168 -1.11 7.18 -10.31
CA GLU A 168 -2.52 7.60 -10.37
C GLU A 168 -3.43 6.41 -10.69
N ASP A 169 -3.12 5.65 -11.73
CA ASP A 169 -3.87 4.46 -12.13
C ASP A 169 -3.89 3.39 -11.03
N SER A 170 -2.77 3.22 -10.30
CA SER A 170 -2.69 2.29 -9.17
C SER A 170 -3.59 2.70 -8.01
N VAL A 171 -3.68 4.00 -7.71
CA VAL A 171 -4.58 4.52 -6.66
C VAL A 171 -6.04 4.33 -7.07
N LEU A 172 -6.40 4.68 -8.30
CA LEU A 172 -7.75 4.48 -8.84
C LEU A 172 -8.16 3.00 -8.82
N ALA A 173 -7.27 2.11 -9.24
CA ALA A 173 -7.53 0.67 -9.20
C ALA A 173 -7.70 0.16 -7.76
N ALA A 174 -6.93 0.68 -6.79
CA ALA A 174 -7.08 0.32 -5.38
C ALA A 174 -8.43 0.81 -4.80
N GLU A 175 -8.89 1.99 -5.19
CA GLU A 175 -10.20 2.52 -4.79
C GLU A 175 -11.34 1.67 -5.36
N GLU A 176 -11.29 1.31 -6.66
CA GLU A 176 -12.26 0.44 -7.31
C GLU A 176 -12.35 -0.94 -6.65
N ILE A 177 -11.19 -1.56 -6.34
CA ILE A 177 -11.14 -2.83 -5.62
C ILE A 177 -11.73 -2.69 -4.22
N THR A 178 -11.47 -1.59 -3.51
CA THR A 178 -11.99 -1.34 -2.17
C THR A 178 -13.52 -1.19 -2.18
N GLU A 179 -14.09 -0.50 -3.16
CA GLU A 179 -15.53 -0.35 -3.31
C GLU A 179 -16.20 -1.68 -3.66
N ALA A 180 -15.63 -2.44 -4.62
CA ALA A 180 -16.10 -3.77 -4.98
C ALA A 180 -16.07 -4.73 -3.78
N LEU A 181 -14.97 -4.72 -3.02
CA LEU A 181 -14.83 -5.53 -1.80
C LEU A 181 -15.85 -5.12 -0.74
N GLY A 182 -16.08 -3.82 -0.54
CA GLY A 182 -17.09 -3.32 0.40
C GLY A 182 -18.49 -3.83 0.08
N THR A 183 -18.84 -3.90 -1.20
CA THR A 183 -20.12 -4.46 -1.67
C THR A 183 -20.19 -5.97 -1.43
N GLN A 184 -19.14 -6.71 -1.77
CA GLN A 184 -19.07 -8.15 -1.54
C GLN A 184 -19.16 -8.52 -0.06
N VAL A 185 -18.47 -7.77 0.79
CA VAL A 185 -18.53 -7.91 2.26
C VAL A 185 -19.94 -7.70 2.78
N ARG A 186 -20.64 -6.67 2.31
CA ARG A 186 -22.04 -6.42 2.69
C ARG A 186 -22.93 -7.58 2.30
N ASN A 187 -22.85 -8.05 1.06
CA ASN A 187 -23.65 -9.17 0.58
C ASN A 187 -23.36 -10.45 1.38
N ALA A 188 -22.10 -10.73 1.70
CA ALA A 188 -21.73 -11.88 2.54
C ALA A 188 -22.31 -11.78 3.94
N VAL A 189 -22.27 -10.60 4.58
CA VAL A 189 -22.90 -10.37 5.89
C VAL A 189 -24.41 -10.59 5.83
N GLU A 190 -25.09 -10.09 4.81
CA GLU A 190 -26.53 -10.27 4.64
C GLU A 190 -26.89 -11.76 4.48
N LEU A 191 -26.13 -12.52 3.69
CA LEU A 191 -26.33 -13.97 3.51
C LEU A 191 -26.11 -14.74 4.83
N ILE A 192 -25.04 -14.44 5.58
CA ILE A 192 -24.78 -15.10 6.86
C ILE A 192 -25.88 -14.79 7.88
N VAL A 193 -26.33 -13.54 7.95
CA VAL A 193 -27.43 -13.14 8.85
C VAL A 193 -28.72 -13.86 8.48
N SER A 194 -29.03 -13.96 7.18
CA SER A 194 -30.22 -14.69 6.70
C SER A 194 -30.14 -16.16 7.09
N ALA A 195 -29.05 -16.85 6.75
CA ALA A 195 -28.86 -18.27 7.07
C ALA A 195 -28.92 -18.55 8.57
N LEU A 196 -28.33 -17.67 9.41
CA LEU A 196 -28.45 -17.79 10.87
C LEU A 196 -29.89 -17.59 11.35
N SER A 197 -30.62 -16.65 10.76
CA SER A 197 -32.03 -16.42 11.12
C SER A 197 -32.89 -17.62 10.78
N ASP A 198 -32.70 -18.19 9.60
CA ASP A 198 -33.43 -19.38 9.13
C ASP A 198 -33.11 -20.58 10.02
N ALA A 199 -31.83 -20.84 10.33
CA ALA A 199 -31.43 -21.91 11.22
C ALA A 199 -31.98 -21.77 12.65
N LEU A 200 -32.08 -20.52 13.16
CA LEU A 200 -32.67 -20.24 14.47
C LEU A 200 -34.19 -20.46 14.49
N LEU A 201 -34.89 -20.12 13.39
CA LEU A 201 -36.32 -20.37 13.24
C LEU A 201 -36.59 -21.87 13.20
N ASP A 202 -35.83 -22.63 12.41
CA ASP A 202 -35.93 -24.08 12.32
C ASP A 202 -35.63 -24.79 13.64
N ALA A 203 -34.63 -24.30 14.39
CA ALA A 203 -34.34 -24.82 15.73
C ALA A 203 -35.49 -24.55 16.70
N ALA A 204 -36.09 -23.37 16.68
CA ALA A 204 -37.24 -23.02 17.50
C ALA A 204 -38.46 -23.84 17.17
N GLU A 205 -38.73 -24.18 15.92
CA GLU A 205 -39.80 -25.04 15.48
C GLU A 205 -39.60 -26.51 15.94
N ARG A 206 -38.36 -27.00 15.91
CA ARG A 206 -38.01 -28.37 16.39
C ARG A 206 -38.11 -28.49 17.92
N GLU A 207 -37.85 -27.42 18.67
CA GLU A 207 -37.90 -27.40 20.13
C GLU A 207 -39.29 -27.01 20.71
N ALA A 208 -40.23 -26.57 19.85
CA ALA A 208 -41.57 -26.20 20.30
C ALA A 208 -42.29 -27.38 20.92
N PRO A 209 -42.62 -27.42 22.25
CA PRO A 209 -43.37 -28.49 22.84
C PRO A 209 -44.80 -28.42 22.33
N ALA A 210 -45.42 -29.61 22.11
CA ALA A 210 -46.79 -29.78 21.63
C ALA A 210 -47.90 -29.25 22.56
N SER A 211 -47.56 -28.40 23.56
CA SER A 211 -48.49 -27.78 24.50
C SER A 211 -48.19 -26.25 24.60
N LEU A 212 -49.02 -25.50 23.92
CA LEU A 212 -49.12 -24.04 23.95
C LEU A 212 -49.70 -23.56 25.28
N GLU A 213 -48.98 -23.62 26.39
CA GLU A 213 -49.31 -22.80 27.58
C GLU A 213 -48.02 -22.41 28.29
N SER A 214 -47.64 -21.16 28.13
CA SER A 214 -46.48 -20.45 28.75
C SER A 214 -45.18 -20.37 27.95
N ALA A 215 -45.24 -19.79 26.75
CA ALA A 215 -44.05 -19.13 26.21
C ALA A 215 -44.07 -17.68 26.65
N GLU A 216 -43.25 -17.35 27.64
CA GLU A 216 -42.88 -15.94 27.87
C GLU A 216 -42.17 -15.44 26.62
N LEU A 217 -42.84 -14.57 25.86
CA LEU A 217 -42.27 -13.84 24.73
C LEU A 217 -41.07 -13.00 25.20
N GLY A 218 -39.90 -13.54 25.28
CA GLY A 218 -38.73 -12.75 25.65
C GLY A 218 -37.42 -13.49 25.89
N SER A 219 -37.40 -14.84 25.80
CA SER A 219 -36.19 -15.60 26.16
C SER A 219 -35.67 -16.55 25.03
N GLY A 220 -36.09 -16.36 23.81
CA GLY A 220 -35.57 -17.14 22.68
C GLY A 220 -34.28 -16.57 22.09
N PRO A 221 -33.54 -17.34 21.29
CA PRO A 221 -32.31 -16.88 20.61
C PRO A 221 -32.52 -15.68 19.67
N LEU A 222 -33.76 -15.34 19.32
CA LEU A 222 -34.15 -14.11 18.58
C LEU A 222 -34.11 -12.83 19.44
N ALA A 223 -33.85 -12.92 20.76
CA ALA A 223 -33.71 -11.77 21.64
C ALA A 223 -32.27 -11.18 21.65
N ALA A 224 -31.35 -11.68 20.83
CA ALA A 224 -30.02 -11.10 20.68
C ALA A 224 -30.13 -9.68 20.08
N ASP A 225 -29.44 -8.73 20.69
CA ASP A 225 -29.32 -7.38 20.17
C ASP A 225 -28.82 -7.46 18.69
N PRO A 226 -29.54 -6.88 17.70
CA PRO A 226 -29.13 -6.90 16.30
C PRO A 226 -27.69 -6.43 16.08
N ARG A 227 -27.21 -5.54 16.93
CA ARG A 227 -25.83 -5.06 16.91
C ARG A 227 -24.84 -6.16 17.29
N GLN A 228 -25.15 -6.98 18.28
CA GLN A 228 -24.29 -8.10 18.68
C GLN A 228 -24.24 -9.20 17.60
N VAL A 229 -25.36 -9.47 16.96
CA VAL A 229 -25.42 -10.40 15.82
C VAL A 229 -24.54 -9.88 14.68
N TYR A 230 -24.68 -8.63 14.32
CA TYR A 230 -23.84 -8.00 13.28
C TYR A 230 -22.36 -8.06 13.62
N GLU A 231 -21.96 -7.68 14.84
CA GLU A 231 -20.57 -7.74 15.29
C GLU A 231 -20.01 -9.17 15.27
N ALA A 232 -20.80 -10.17 15.63
CA ALA A 232 -20.41 -11.58 15.56
C ALA A 232 -20.22 -12.04 14.13
N VAL A 233 -21.14 -11.75 13.22
CA VAL A 233 -21.06 -12.09 11.80
C VAL A 233 -19.86 -11.45 11.14
N VAL A 234 -19.64 -10.17 11.34
CA VAL A 234 -18.46 -9.46 10.84
C VAL A 234 -17.16 -10.11 11.36
N THR A 235 -17.15 -10.50 12.64
CA THR A 235 -15.97 -11.17 13.22
C THR A 235 -15.68 -12.50 12.57
N VAL A 236 -16.71 -13.33 12.33
CA VAL A 236 -16.58 -14.63 11.64
C VAL A 236 -16.07 -14.42 10.21
N MET A 237 -16.69 -13.49 9.49
CA MET A 237 -16.30 -13.18 8.12
C MET A 237 -14.85 -12.69 8.02
N MET A 238 -14.43 -11.78 8.92
CA MET A 238 -13.03 -11.30 8.93
C MET A 238 -12.04 -12.42 9.23
N ARG A 239 -12.40 -13.37 10.10
CA ARG A 239 -11.57 -14.56 10.35
C ARG A 239 -11.49 -15.48 9.12
N ALA A 240 -12.58 -15.69 8.42
CA ALA A 240 -12.59 -16.48 7.19
C ALA A 240 -11.72 -15.84 6.11
N VAL A 241 -11.87 -14.53 5.87
CA VAL A 241 -11.04 -13.80 4.91
C VAL A 241 -9.56 -13.86 5.28
N PHE A 242 -9.23 -13.70 6.57
CA PHE A 242 -7.84 -13.79 7.04
C PHE A 242 -7.27 -15.19 6.82
N LEU A 243 -8.03 -16.25 7.11
CA LEU A 243 -7.57 -17.63 6.91
C LEU A 243 -7.35 -17.93 5.42
N LEU A 244 -8.28 -17.55 4.55
CA LEU A 244 -8.13 -17.73 3.11
C LEU A 244 -6.89 -16.99 2.58
N PHE A 245 -6.66 -15.76 3.02
CA PHE A 245 -5.47 -15.00 2.68
C PHE A 245 -4.19 -15.69 3.16
N ALA A 246 -4.20 -16.20 4.40
CA ALA A 246 -3.05 -16.90 4.98
C ALA A 246 -2.74 -18.22 4.25
N GLU A 247 -3.77 -18.96 3.81
CA GLU A 247 -3.64 -20.15 2.97
C GLU A 247 -3.04 -19.82 1.60
N GLU A 248 -3.59 -18.81 0.92
CA GLU A 248 -3.11 -18.37 -0.40
C GLU A 248 -1.63 -17.93 -0.35
N ARG A 249 -1.23 -17.28 0.72
CA ARG A 249 0.15 -16.81 0.93
C ARG A 249 1.09 -17.87 1.47
N GLY A 250 0.62 -19.08 1.71
CA GLY A 250 1.44 -20.18 2.27
C GLY A 250 1.96 -19.87 3.69
N LEU A 251 1.24 -19.05 4.45
CA LEU A 251 1.60 -18.71 5.83
C LEU A 251 1.18 -19.79 6.83
N LEU A 252 0.36 -20.74 6.40
CA LEU A 252 -0.12 -21.87 7.21
C LEU A 252 0.62 -23.16 6.82
N PRO A 253 0.66 -24.19 7.71
CA PRO A 253 1.37 -25.43 7.42
C PRO A 253 0.85 -26.09 6.14
N ALA A 254 1.76 -26.46 5.23
CA ALA A 254 1.43 -27.15 3.99
C ALA A 254 1.30 -28.68 4.15
N GLU A 255 1.16 -29.18 5.38
CA GLU A 255 1.03 -30.60 5.68
C GLU A 255 -0.33 -31.12 5.21
N SER A 256 -0.35 -32.38 4.72
CA SER A 256 -1.55 -33.01 4.17
C SER A 256 -2.72 -33.08 5.18
N LEU A 257 -2.40 -33.12 6.47
CA LEU A 257 -3.41 -33.09 7.54
C LEU A 257 -4.16 -31.76 7.59
N TYR A 258 -3.45 -30.65 7.43
CA TYR A 258 -4.07 -29.33 7.41
C TYR A 258 -4.84 -29.10 6.12
N THR A 259 -4.20 -29.29 4.97
CA THR A 259 -4.80 -29.04 3.66
C THR A 259 -5.98 -29.98 3.36
N GLY A 260 -5.96 -31.22 3.88
CA GLY A 260 -7.03 -32.21 3.63
C GLY A 260 -8.17 -32.20 4.65
N GLY A 261 -8.01 -31.55 5.83
CA GLY A 261 -9.03 -31.63 6.87
C GLY A 261 -9.39 -30.29 7.55
N TYR A 262 -8.53 -29.29 7.47
CA TYR A 262 -8.70 -28.02 8.17
C TYR A 262 -8.57 -26.80 7.26
N GLY A 263 -8.13 -26.97 6.01
CA GLY A 263 -8.00 -25.87 5.06
C GLY A 263 -9.37 -25.32 4.68
N LEU A 264 -9.58 -24.03 4.89
CA LEU A 264 -10.86 -23.36 4.61
C LEU A 264 -11.16 -23.38 3.10
N ALA A 265 -10.14 -23.22 2.25
CA ALA A 265 -10.30 -23.35 0.80
C ALA A 265 -10.81 -24.72 0.40
N THR A 266 -10.27 -25.80 0.97
CA THR A 266 -10.72 -27.19 0.72
C THR A 266 -12.17 -27.42 1.17
N VAL A 267 -12.56 -26.83 2.30
CA VAL A 267 -13.94 -26.91 2.79
C VAL A 267 -14.90 -26.19 1.84
N LEU A 268 -14.53 -25.03 1.35
CA LEU A 268 -15.32 -24.25 0.39
C LEU A 268 -15.48 -25.01 -0.94
N ASP A 269 -14.40 -25.57 -1.48
CA ASP A 269 -14.43 -26.37 -2.70
C ASP A 269 -15.38 -27.58 -2.56
N ALA A 270 -15.33 -28.29 -1.40
CA ALA A 270 -16.19 -29.42 -1.12
C ALA A 270 -17.68 -29.02 -0.99
N LEU A 271 -17.97 -27.85 -0.41
CA LEU A 271 -19.33 -27.31 -0.32
C LEU A 271 -19.86 -26.91 -1.70
N GLU A 272 -19.02 -26.25 -2.53
CA GLU A 272 -19.40 -25.93 -3.91
C GLU A 272 -19.66 -27.14 -4.78
N GLU A 273 -18.88 -28.22 -4.62
CA GLU A 273 -19.08 -29.47 -5.32
C GLU A 273 -20.41 -30.12 -4.88
N ARG A 274 -20.68 -30.15 -3.58
CA ARG A 274 -21.95 -30.66 -3.04
C ARG A 274 -23.16 -29.88 -3.54
N ALA A 275 -23.08 -28.51 -3.50
CA ALA A 275 -24.14 -27.65 -4.01
C ALA A 275 -24.42 -27.86 -5.49
N ARG A 276 -23.40 -28.22 -6.27
CA ARG A 276 -23.53 -28.50 -7.70
C ARG A 276 -24.20 -29.83 -7.98
N ASP A 277 -23.92 -30.88 -7.15
CA ASP A 277 -24.37 -32.21 -7.35
C ASP A 277 -25.78 -32.48 -6.76
N GLU A 278 -26.10 -31.89 -5.62
CA GLU A 278 -27.31 -32.17 -4.84
C GLU A 278 -28.36 -31.06 -4.91
N GLY A 279 -28.01 -29.89 -5.47
CA GLY A 279 -28.84 -28.69 -5.49
C GLY A 279 -28.77 -27.91 -4.16
N GLU A 280 -29.26 -26.64 -4.18
CA GLU A 280 -29.18 -25.75 -3.01
C GLU A 280 -29.91 -26.28 -1.75
N GLU A 281 -30.92 -27.15 -1.91
CA GLU A 281 -31.71 -27.71 -0.79
C GLU A 281 -30.94 -28.73 0.08
N SER A 282 -29.79 -29.25 -0.37
CA SER A 282 -29.01 -30.22 0.40
C SER A 282 -27.96 -29.63 1.32
N MET A 283 -27.80 -28.30 1.30
CA MET A 283 -26.80 -27.57 2.12
C MET A 283 -27.27 -27.32 3.56
N ASP A 284 -28.53 -27.62 3.88
CA ASP A 284 -29.18 -27.42 5.18
C ASP A 284 -29.07 -28.63 6.13
N GLY A 285 -28.05 -29.46 5.99
CA GLY A 285 -27.83 -30.67 6.79
C GLY A 285 -26.67 -30.57 7.79
#